data_b877fa0ed5db85d4c1ae5678a4dd3540
#
_entry.id   b877fa0ed5db85d4c1ae5678a4dd3540
#
_cell.length_a   1.000
_cell.length_b   1.000
_cell.length_c   1.000
_cell.angle_alpha   90.00
_cell.angle_beta   90.00
_cell.angle_gamma   90.00
#
_symmetry.space_group_name_H-M   'P 1'
#
loop_
_entity.id
_entity.type
_entity.pdbx_description
1 polymer ?
#
loop_
_entity_poly.entity_id
_entity_poly.type
_entity_poly.pdbx_seq_one_letter_code
_entity_poly.pdbx_strand_id
1 'polypeptide(L)'
;MACGQPDEGLHLNLEKKTAVEETTPQTPEPPENPQTPDDPPTPEPPDLPDDFADAPEYCVTDPYVQAYLEGVTYADWDFSSTKVTDYEGGGPGNGADNPPAVTISWDASSAEGAQTLKLWDSEWSREYSLGAGVTSQAVSNLVPNDGYYYQVTDSKGNVVAEGRFKTTGALHQVFFENDVHNGRDLGGWKTLDGKTIRYRLVYRGGRVDKSYMNAAGKKEAAAVGIKAELDLREAGSASSSYFGSGVPFSCPGFGEDENYRTMLRDSSPKIKTCFEFIVKNLREGKPVYFHCAAGRDRTGTIAALLLALLGVREGDIAKDYELTYFAPDEWSMSTNHDTNTRYYNHTRIVGSYTRLVQYIRDQDKHSSKTLAGGARQYLLNIGVSSTDIDDFCSIMLK
;
A
#
# COMPACT_ATOMS: atom_id res chain seq x y z
N MET A 1 37.45 -9.15 -5.04
CA MET A 1 38.22 -8.87 -3.81
C MET A 1 37.77 -7.54 -3.26
N ALA A 2 37.46 -7.51 -1.99
CA ALA A 2 37.08 -6.38 -1.15
C ALA A 2 35.68 -5.80 -1.37
N CYS A 3 34.74 -6.28 -0.53
CA CYS A 3 33.54 -5.58 -0.15
C CYS A 3 33.90 -4.26 0.55
N GLY A 4 33.48 -3.14 0.00
CA GLY A 4 33.43 -1.86 0.71
C GLY A 4 32.23 -1.86 1.66
N GLN A 5 32.47 -1.52 2.92
CA GLN A 5 31.43 -1.31 3.92
C GLN A 5 30.55 -0.12 3.53
N PRO A 6 29.27 -0.13 3.88
CA PRO A 6 28.41 1.03 3.70
C PRO A 6 28.85 2.15 4.65
N ASP A 7 28.95 3.34 4.11
CA ASP A 7 29.30 4.59 4.77
C ASP A 7 28.24 4.97 5.80
N GLU A 8 28.69 5.42 6.96
CA GLU A 8 27.85 5.82 8.08
C GLU A 8 27.13 7.16 7.77
N GLY A 9 25.91 7.09 7.26
CA GLY A 9 25.09 8.25 6.96
C GLY A 9 23.96 8.44 7.98
N LEU A 10 24.09 9.48 8.78
CA LEU A 10 23.09 10.10 9.68
C LEU A 10 22.41 9.20 10.72
N HIS A 11 23.09 9.04 11.84
CA HIS A 11 22.45 8.72 13.10
C HIS A 11 21.67 9.95 13.61
N LEU A 12 20.36 9.88 13.66
CA LEU A 12 19.54 10.76 14.49
C LEU A 12 19.80 10.39 15.95
N ASN A 13 20.71 11.14 16.60
CA ASN A 13 20.94 11.04 18.04
C ASN A 13 19.72 11.62 18.80
N LEU A 14 18.89 10.74 19.30
CA LEU A 14 17.93 11.06 20.35
C LEU A 14 18.66 11.04 21.70
N GLU A 15 19.34 12.12 22.03
CA GLU A 15 19.84 12.33 23.40
C GLU A 15 18.68 12.61 24.34
N LYS A 16 18.52 11.74 25.32
CA LYS A 16 17.72 11.98 26.52
C LYS A 16 18.34 13.14 27.32
N LYS A 17 17.70 14.30 27.28
CA LYS A 17 18.02 15.38 28.25
C LYS A 17 17.39 15.07 29.59
N THR A 18 18.24 14.81 30.58
CA THR A 18 17.93 14.86 32.00
C THR A 18 17.62 16.31 32.40
N ALA A 19 16.54 16.46 33.13
CA ALA A 19 16.08 17.75 33.65
C ALA A 19 17.06 18.33 34.64
N VAL A 20 17.38 19.62 34.49
CA VAL A 20 17.92 20.49 35.54
C VAL A 20 16.89 21.58 35.76
N GLU A 21 16.39 21.68 37.02
CA GLU A 21 15.51 22.75 37.43
C GLU A 21 16.27 24.09 37.43
N GLU A 22 15.77 25.04 36.66
CA GLU A 22 16.06 26.46 36.83
C GLU A 22 14.76 27.27 36.84
N THR A 23 14.54 27.93 37.95
CA THR A 23 13.45 28.86 38.21
C THR A 23 13.67 30.16 37.46
N THR A 24 12.75 30.55 36.60
CA THR A 24 12.71 31.85 35.93
C THR A 24 11.31 32.49 35.98
N PRO A 25 11.19 33.83 35.97
CA PRO A 25 9.98 34.53 36.39
C PRO A 25 8.85 34.49 35.34
N GLN A 26 7.63 34.49 35.87
CA GLN A 26 6.38 34.47 35.10
C GLN A 26 6.25 35.64 34.12
N THR A 27 6.11 35.29 32.85
CA THR A 27 5.59 36.17 31.80
C THR A 27 4.07 35.95 31.68
N PRO A 28 3.27 37.01 31.44
CA PRO A 28 1.80 36.87 31.35
C PRO A 28 1.39 35.99 30.15
N GLU A 29 0.39 35.16 30.38
CA GLU A 29 -0.20 34.27 29.38
C GLU A 29 -0.78 35.06 28.20
N PRO A 30 -0.53 34.65 26.95
CA PRO A 30 -1.25 35.18 25.80
C PRO A 30 -2.70 34.64 25.82
N PRO A 31 -3.66 35.37 25.22
CA PRO A 31 -5.07 35.00 25.23
C PRO A 31 -5.27 33.63 24.52
N GLU A 32 -6.14 32.82 25.12
CA GLU A 32 -6.52 31.51 24.60
C GLU A 32 -6.96 31.59 23.13
N ASN A 33 -6.25 30.86 22.31
CA ASN A 33 -6.61 30.67 20.89
C ASN A 33 -7.87 29.79 20.84
N PRO A 34 -8.87 30.07 20.00
CA PRO A 34 -10.04 29.22 19.91
C PRO A 34 -9.62 27.79 19.52
N GLN A 35 -10.05 26.83 20.31
CA GLN A 35 -9.79 25.40 20.13
C GLN A 35 -10.08 24.99 18.70
N THR A 36 -9.04 24.53 17.98
CA THR A 36 -9.21 23.72 16.79
C THR A 36 -9.99 22.45 17.17
N PRO A 37 -10.90 21.95 16.35
CA PRO A 37 -11.56 20.68 16.61
C PRO A 37 -10.48 19.63 16.85
N ASP A 38 -10.60 18.92 17.97
CA ASP A 38 -9.68 17.84 18.35
C ASP A 38 -9.43 16.91 17.17
N ASP A 39 -8.15 16.75 16.80
CA ASP A 39 -7.76 15.67 15.92
C ASP A 39 -8.32 14.37 16.47
N PRO A 40 -8.99 13.53 15.68
CA PRO A 40 -9.48 12.26 16.18
C PRO A 40 -8.29 11.47 16.74
N PRO A 41 -8.47 10.80 17.89
CA PRO A 41 -7.38 10.07 18.53
C PRO A 41 -6.73 9.12 17.53
N THR A 42 -5.40 9.06 17.56
CA THR A 42 -4.65 8.08 16.79
C THR A 42 -5.27 6.70 17.04
N PRO A 43 -5.77 6.00 16.01
CA PRO A 43 -6.45 4.73 16.22
C PRO A 43 -5.48 3.74 16.86
N GLU A 44 -5.89 3.12 17.94
CA GLU A 44 -5.15 2.00 18.53
C GLU A 44 -5.01 0.88 17.49
N PRO A 45 -3.85 0.18 17.44
CA PRO A 45 -3.69 -1.01 16.62
C PRO A 45 -4.80 -2.01 16.96
N PRO A 46 -5.24 -2.85 16.00
CA PRO A 46 -6.22 -3.88 16.28
C PRO A 46 -5.75 -4.78 17.43
N ASP A 47 -6.66 -5.10 18.35
CA ASP A 47 -6.37 -6.03 19.45
C ASP A 47 -6.00 -7.39 18.86
N LEU A 48 -4.71 -7.75 18.98
CA LEU A 48 -4.26 -9.11 18.68
C LEU A 48 -4.71 -10.03 19.83
N PRO A 49 -4.95 -11.32 19.54
CA PRO A 49 -5.22 -12.31 20.58
C PRO A 49 -4.16 -12.27 21.70
N ASP A 50 -4.56 -12.55 22.92
CA ASP A 50 -3.66 -12.50 24.10
C ASP A 50 -2.39 -13.35 23.95
N ASP A 51 -2.43 -14.40 23.13
CA ASP A 51 -1.29 -15.26 22.84
C ASP A 51 -0.16 -14.58 22.05
N PHE A 52 -0.38 -13.36 21.48
CA PHE A 52 0.66 -12.54 20.87
C PHE A 52 1.31 -11.51 21.80
N ALA A 53 0.90 -11.42 23.06
CA ALA A 53 1.42 -10.41 23.99
C ALA A 53 2.96 -10.45 24.10
N ASP A 54 3.55 -11.64 24.22
CA ASP A 54 4.99 -11.87 24.34
C ASP A 54 5.67 -12.23 23.00
N ALA A 55 4.94 -12.14 21.87
CA ALA A 55 5.49 -12.51 20.58
C ALA A 55 6.51 -11.46 20.08
N PRO A 56 7.60 -11.88 19.42
CA PRO A 56 8.50 -10.96 18.73
C PRO A 56 7.74 -10.07 17.75
N GLU A 57 8.21 -8.82 17.61
CA GLU A 57 7.55 -7.81 16.78
C GLU A 57 8.47 -7.34 15.66
N TYR A 58 7.94 -7.21 14.45
CA TYR A 58 8.68 -6.79 13.27
C TYR A 58 7.92 -5.73 12.48
N CYS A 59 8.56 -4.59 12.20
CA CYS A 59 8.01 -3.61 11.27
C CYS A 59 8.16 -4.13 9.83
N VAL A 60 7.05 -4.19 9.09
CA VAL A 60 6.98 -4.71 7.72
C VAL A 60 6.72 -3.63 6.68
N THR A 61 6.76 -2.37 7.07
CA THR A 61 6.77 -1.21 6.19
C THR A 61 8.19 -0.69 6.06
N ASP A 62 8.61 -0.31 4.84
CA ASP A 62 9.92 0.32 4.64
C ASP A 62 10.11 1.50 5.60
N PRO A 63 11.29 1.68 6.24
CA PRO A 63 11.51 2.70 7.26
C PRO A 63 11.26 4.13 6.78
N TYR A 64 11.54 4.46 5.53
CA TYR A 64 11.32 5.81 4.99
C TYR A 64 9.84 6.04 4.70
N VAL A 65 9.15 5.03 4.18
CA VAL A 65 7.70 5.04 4.00
C VAL A 65 6.99 5.16 5.35
N GLN A 66 7.42 4.40 6.35
CA GLN A 66 6.89 4.46 7.71
C GLN A 66 7.04 5.86 8.32
N ALA A 67 8.26 6.41 8.26
CA ALA A 67 8.55 7.75 8.79
C ALA A 67 7.71 8.84 8.08
N TYR A 68 7.52 8.73 6.77
CA TYR A 68 6.65 9.64 6.02
C TYR A 68 5.19 9.55 6.47
N LEU A 69 4.64 8.35 6.55
CA LEU A 69 3.23 8.14 6.90
C LEU A 69 2.91 8.59 8.34
N GLU A 70 3.84 8.42 9.27
CA GLU A 70 3.69 8.87 10.67
C GLU A 70 4.01 10.35 10.86
N GLY A 71 5.04 10.85 10.17
CA GLY A 71 5.57 12.20 10.38
C GLY A 71 4.81 13.31 9.65
N VAL A 72 3.99 12.97 8.66
CA VAL A 72 3.28 13.96 7.83
C VAL A 72 1.78 13.90 8.09
N THR A 73 1.20 15.07 8.38
CA THR A 73 -0.26 15.29 8.35
C THR A 73 -0.55 16.36 7.32
N TYR A 74 -1.38 16.05 6.32
CA TYR A 74 -1.91 17.05 5.42
C TYR A 74 -3.26 17.55 5.92
N ALA A 75 -3.42 18.88 5.98
CA ALA A 75 -4.74 19.47 6.12
C ALA A 75 -5.56 19.17 4.86
N ASP A 76 -6.87 19.04 5.02
CA ASP A 76 -7.77 18.91 3.87
C ASP A 76 -7.58 20.14 2.97
N TRP A 77 -7.40 19.91 1.67
CA TRP A 77 -7.16 20.95 0.65
C TRP A 77 -5.81 21.69 0.68
N ASP A 78 -4.93 21.41 1.62
CA ASP A 78 -3.60 22.03 1.62
C ASP A 78 -2.54 21.10 1.02
N PHE A 79 -2.64 20.89 -0.28
CA PHE A 79 -1.58 20.26 -1.07
C PHE A 79 -0.64 21.29 -1.71
N SER A 80 -0.53 22.49 -1.13
CA SER A 80 0.29 23.58 -1.65
C SER A 80 1.78 23.26 -1.64
N SER A 81 2.20 22.36 -0.74
CA SER A 81 3.57 21.86 -0.69
C SER A 81 3.58 20.38 -0.33
N THR A 82 4.36 19.59 -1.07
CA THR A 82 4.64 18.21 -0.67
C THR A 82 5.72 18.18 0.40
N LYS A 83 5.62 17.18 1.28
CA LYS A 83 6.65 16.88 2.28
C LYS A 83 7.30 15.52 2.09
N VAL A 84 6.86 14.75 1.09
CA VAL A 84 7.42 13.43 0.84
C VAL A 84 8.92 13.49 0.51
N THR A 85 9.38 14.59 -0.10
CA THR A 85 10.80 14.82 -0.40
C THR A 85 11.71 14.88 0.84
N ASP A 86 11.16 15.24 2.00
CA ASP A 86 11.91 15.32 3.26
C ASP A 86 12.22 13.92 3.81
N TYR A 87 11.58 12.88 3.28
CA TYR A 87 11.67 11.47 3.71
C TYR A 87 12.38 10.59 2.68
N GLU A 88 13.05 11.17 1.73
CA GLU A 88 13.63 10.49 0.57
C GLU A 88 14.69 9.43 0.90
N GLY A 89 15.34 9.52 2.01
CA GLY A 89 16.31 8.55 2.49
C GLY A 89 17.38 8.13 1.47
N GLY A 90 18.38 8.94 1.26
CA GLY A 90 19.64 8.48 0.69
C GLY A 90 19.68 8.18 -0.81
N GLY A 91 18.74 8.63 -1.62
CA GLY A 91 18.85 8.59 -3.07
C GLY A 91 18.10 7.43 -3.76
N PRO A 92 18.15 7.42 -5.08
CA PRO A 92 17.41 6.47 -5.91
C PRO A 92 17.93 5.04 -5.74
N GLY A 93 17.04 4.06 -5.82
CA GLY A 93 17.40 2.63 -5.81
C GLY A 93 17.67 2.03 -4.43
N ASN A 94 17.33 2.71 -3.34
CA ASN A 94 17.45 2.14 -1.99
C ASN A 94 16.35 1.12 -1.65
N GLY A 95 15.47 0.79 -2.58
CA GLY A 95 14.44 -0.23 -2.39
C GLY A 95 13.32 0.16 -1.43
N ALA A 96 13.06 1.46 -1.23
CA ALA A 96 12.05 1.96 -0.30
C ALA A 96 10.60 1.53 -0.65
N ASP A 97 10.35 1.01 -1.83
CA ASP A 97 9.07 0.42 -2.22
C ASP A 97 9.00 -1.09 -1.97
N ASN A 98 10.06 -1.69 -1.42
CA ASN A 98 10.10 -3.11 -1.09
C ASN A 98 9.80 -3.32 0.41
N PRO A 99 8.82 -4.17 0.76
CA PRO A 99 8.55 -4.47 2.16
C PRO A 99 9.74 -5.19 2.81
N PRO A 100 10.13 -4.82 4.05
CA PRO A 100 11.10 -5.58 4.82
C PRO A 100 10.64 -7.02 5.01
N ALA A 101 11.59 -7.95 4.89
CA ALA A 101 11.32 -9.36 5.16
C ALA A 101 11.54 -9.70 6.64
N VAL A 102 10.68 -10.55 7.19
CA VAL A 102 10.89 -11.18 8.50
C VAL A 102 11.65 -12.49 8.27
N THR A 103 12.79 -12.67 8.94
CA THR A 103 13.55 -13.93 8.85
C THR A 103 13.15 -14.85 10.01
N ILE A 104 12.49 -15.96 9.67
CA ILE A 104 12.19 -17.04 10.61
C ILE A 104 13.38 -17.98 10.62
N SER A 105 13.94 -18.27 11.79
CA SER A 105 15.10 -19.16 11.96
C SER A 105 14.79 -20.28 12.96
N TRP A 106 15.36 -21.47 12.73
CA TRP A 106 15.15 -22.65 13.57
C TRP A 106 16.36 -23.58 13.60
N ASP A 107 16.41 -24.47 14.59
CA ASP A 107 17.34 -25.58 14.63
C ASP A 107 16.81 -26.75 13.79
N ALA A 108 17.52 -27.10 12.73
CA ALA A 108 17.15 -28.19 11.83
C ALA A 108 17.93 -29.52 12.15
N SER A 109 18.60 -29.61 13.29
CA SER A 109 19.43 -30.77 13.65
C SER A 109 18.62 -32.07 13.75
N SER A 110 17.34 -32.00 14.07
CA SER A 110 16.40 -33.15 14.14
C SER A 110 15.64 -33.41 12.84
N ALA A 111 15.76 -32.52 11.83
CA ALA A 111 14.99 -32.63 10.61
C ALA A 111 15.49 -33.73 9.67
N GLU A 112 14.57 -34.53 9.15
CA GLU A 112 14.88 -35.55 8.18
C GLU A 112 14.46 -35.18 6.76
N GLY A 113 15.44 -34.86 5.90
CA GLY A 113 15.22 -34.56 4.49
C GLY A 113 14.72 -33.12 4.24
N ALA A 114 13.92 -32.95 3.19
CA ALA A 114 13.33 -31.66 2.84
C ALA A 114 12.35 -31.16 3.91
N GLN A 115 12.17 -29.88 3.98
CA GLN A 115 11.32 -29.24 4.99
C GLN A 115 10.21 -28.41 4.34
N THR A 116 9.15 -28.14 5.05
CA THR A 116 8.09 -27.21 4.67
C THR A 116 7.86 -26.24 5.82
N LEU A 117 8.01 -24.94 5.53
CA LEU A 117 7.55 -23.89 6.43
C LEU A 117 6.12 -23.48 6.02
N LYS A 118 5.18 -23.65 6.92
CA LYS A 118 3.84 -23.09 6.82
C LYS A 118 3.76 -21.85 7.68
N LEU A 119 3.25 -20.76 7.11
CA LEU A 119 2.98 -19.48 7.75
C LEU A 119 1.49 -19.15 7.59
N TRP A 120 0.81 -18.68 8.66
CA TRP A 120 -0.60 -18.32 8.56
C TRP A 120 -1.01 -17.25 9.60
N ASP A 121 -2.07 -16.56 9.28
CA ASP A 121 -2.87 -15.74 10.18
C ASP A 121 -4.35 -16.21 10.19
N SER A 122 -5.26 -15.38 10.65
CA SER A 122 -6.70 -15.73 10.73
C SER A 122 -7.40 -15.85 9.36
N GLU A 123 -6.86 -15.21 8.31
CA GLU A 123 -7.52 -15.08 7.00
C GLU A 123 -6.67 -15.63 5.84
N TRP A 124 -5.40 -15.95 6.08
CA TRP A 124 -4.43 -16.26 5.04
C TRP A 124 -3.42 -17.32 5.48
N SER A 125 -2.90 -18.07 4.53
CA SER A 125 -1.79 -18.98 4.75
C SER A 125 -0.88 -19.11 3.53
N ARG A 126 0.40 -19.43 3.80
CA ARG A 126 1.42 -19.68 2.78
C ARG A 126 2.34 -20.80 3.19
N GLU A 127 2.80 -21.57 2.20
CA GLU A 127 3.79 -22.62 2.39
C GLU A 127 5.05 -22.36 1.55
N TYR A 128 6.20 -22.70 2.14
CA TYR A 128 7.51 -22.63 1.51
C TYR A 128 8.12 -24.03 1.51
N SER A 129 8.37 -24.58 0.32
CA SER A 129 9.10 -25.84 0.17
C SER A 129 10.60 -25.58 0.28
N LEU A 130 11.25 -26.18 1.24
CA LEU A 130 12.65 -25.95 1.61
C LEU A 130 13.47 -27.22 1.42
N GLY A 131 14.76 -27.05 1.10
CA GLY A 131 15.70 -28.15 1.03
C GLY A 131 16.03 -28.74 2.40
N ALA A 132 16.71 -29.90 2.39
CA ALA A 132 17.25 -30.49 3.61
C ALA A 132 18.30 -29.58 4.25
N GLY A 133 18.30 -29.48 5.58
CA GLY A 133 19.28 -28.70 6.34
C GLY A 133 19.11 -27.18 6.27
N VAL A 134 18.04 -26.68 5.69
CA VAL A 134 17.70 -25.24 5.75
C VAL A 134 17.33 -24.87 7.18
N THR A 135 17.89 -23.77 7.69
CA THR A 135 17.70 -23.31 9.08
C THR A 135 17.02 -21.94 9.17
N SER A 136 16.68 -21.33 8.02
CA SER A 136 15.97 -20.06 8.00
C SER A 136 15.23 -19.82 6.69
N GLN A 137 14.18 -19.02 6.75
CA GLN A 137 13.42 -18.52 5.60
C GLN A 137 13.05 -17.07 5.81
N ALA A 138 13.37 -16.22 4.84
CA ALA A 138 12.85 -14.85 4.78
C ALA A 138 11.42 -14.87 4.23
N VAL A 139 10.51 -14.18 4.89
CA VAL A 139 9.10 -14.03 4.49
C VAL A 139 8.77 -12.56 4.31
N SER A 140 8.15 -12.19 3.21
CA SER A 140 7.80 -10.82 2.85
C SER A 140 6.32 -10.69 2.49
N ASN A 141 5.89 -9.51 2.12
CA ASN A 141 4.51 -9.20 1.76
C ASN A 141 3.51 -9.50 2.89
N LEU A 142 3.92 -9.25 4.12
CA LEU A 142 3.10 -9.45 5.31
C LEU A 142 2.24 -8.20 5.57
N VAL A 143 1.01 -8.42 6.02
CA VAL A 143 0.10 -7.34 6.46
C VAL A 143 0.65 -6.74 7.76
N PRO A 144 0.73 -5.41 7.91
CA PRO A 144 1.12 -4.78 9.16
C PRO A 144 0.01 -4.87 10.23
N ASN A 145 0.39 -4.79 11.49
CA ASN A 145 -0.49 -4.86 12.66
C ASN A 145 -1.32 -6.15 12.69
N ASP A 146 -0.68 -7.28 12.42
CA ASP A 146 -1.27 -8.61 12.40
C ASP A 146 -0.41 -9.61 13.16
N GLY A 147 -1.00 -10.76 13.55
CA GLY A 147 -0.34 -11.86 14.23
C GLY A 147 -0.18 -13.07 13.32
N TYR A 148 1.02 -13.64 13.29
CA TYR A 148 1.36 -14.78 12.45
C TYR A 148 1.84 -15.96 13.27
N TYR A 149 1.33 -17.14 12.93
CA TYR A 149 1.86 -18.42 13.39
C TYR A 149 2.71 -19.06 12.30
N TYR A 150 3.71 -19.83 12.71
CA TYR A 150 4.47 -20.66 11.77
C TYR A 150 4.75 -22.05 12.33
N GLN A 151 4.91 -23.00 11.42
CA GLN A 151 5.34 -24.36 11.72
C GLN A 151 6.27 -24.87 10.62
N VAL A 152 7.37 -25.46 11.01
CA VAL A 152 8.30 -26.16 10.11
C VAL A 152 8.12 -27.65 10.32
N THR A 153 7.88 -28.38 9.24
CA THR A 153 7.79 -29.84 9.23
C THR A 153 8.85 -30.45 8.32
N ASP A 154 9.35 -31.63 8.65
CA ASP A 154 10.27 -32.39 7.80
C ASP A 154 9.53 -33.26 6.77
N SER A 155 10.29 -33.98 5.93
CA SER A 155 9.72 -34.85 4.89
C SER A 155 8.92 -36.07 5.40
N LYS A 156 9.01 -36.37 6.71
CA LYS A 156 8.22 -37.37 7.39
C LYS A 156 6.99 -36.82 8.10
N GLY A 157 6.83 -35.51 8.10
CA GLY A 157 5.74 -34.82 8.79
C GLY A 157 6.02 -34.54 10.28
N ASN A 158 7.26 -34.76 10.76
CA ASN A 158 7.62 -34.40 12.13
C ASN A 158 7.72 -32.85 12.24
N VAL A 159 7.20 -32.31 13.33
CA VAL A 159 7.37 -30.88 13.63
C VAL A 159 8.81 -30.63 14.09
N VAL A 160 9.53 -29.80 13.34
CA VAL A 160 10.90 -29.37 13.61
C VAL A 160 10.94 -28.11 14.46
N ALA A 161 10.06 -27.18 14.13
CA ALA A 161 9.91 -25.92 14.88
C ALA A 161 8.50 -25.35 14.70
N GLU A 162 8.06 -24.58 15.68
CA GLU A 162 6.83 -23.80 15.59
C GLU A 162 6.96 -22.52 16.43
N GLY A 163 6.16 -21.54 16.13
CA GLY A 163 6.17 -20.30 16.87
C GLY A 163 5.19 -19.28 16.31
N ARG A 164 5.32 -18.06 16.81
CA ARG A 164 4.49 -16.92 16.41
C ARG A 164 5.27 -15.63 16.47
N PHE A 165 4.83 -14.65 15.71
CA PHE A 165 5.32 -13.28 15.78
C PHE A 165 4.19 -12.31 15.39
N LYS A 166 4.37 -11.05 15.70
CA LYS A 166 3.46 -9.97 15.28
C LYS A 166 4.19 -8.99 14.38
N THR A 167 3.43 -8.32 13.55
CA THR A 167 3.91 -7.29 12.65
C THR A 167 3.41 -5.91 13.07
N THR A 168 4.18 -4.89 12.75
CA THR A 168 3.78 -3.48 12.83
C THR A 168 4.05 -2.79 11.50
N GLY A 169 3.51 -1.60 11.32
CA GLY A 169 3.73 -0.78 10.15
C GLY A 169 2.49 -0.01 9.72
N ALA A 170 2.68 0.96 8.86
CA ALA A 170 1.62 1.85 8.39
C ALA A 170 1.05 1.46 7.02
N LEU A 171 1.73 0.58 6.27
CA LEU A 171 1.35 0.23 4.91
C LEU A 171 1.65 -1.24 4.59
N HIS A 172 0.70 -1.93 3.97
CA HIS A 172 0.94 -3.23 3.36
C HIS A 172 1.53 -3.03 1.96
N GLN A 173 2.86 -2.94 1.89
CA GLN A 173 3.60 -2.92 0.63
C GLN A 173 3.66 -4.33 0.07
N VAL A 174 3.59 -4.48 -1.26
CA VAL A 174 3.75 -5.77 -1.94
C VAL A 174 4.82 -5.67 -3.00
N PHE A 175 5.69 -6.68 -3.04
CA PHE A 175 6.78 -6.80 -3.97
C PHE A 175 6.76 -8.17 -4.66
N PHE A 176 6.89 -8.19 -5.97
CA PHE A 176 6.76 -9.41 -6.78
C PHE A 176 8.09 -9.84 -7.40
N GLU A 177 9.19 -9.68 -6.66
CA GLU A 177 10.52 -10.09 -7.12
C GLU A 177 10.80 -9.72 -8.59
N ASN A 178 11.09 -8.48 -8.88
CA ASN A 178 11.62 -7.93 -10.13
C ASN A 178 11.39 -6.41 -10.21
N ASP A 179 10.93 -5.97 -11.39
CA ASP A 179 10.77 -4.57 -11.74
C ASP A 179 9.32 -4.08 -11.60
N VAL A 180 8.47 -4.81 -10.86
CA VAL A 180 7.11 -4.35 -10.52
C VAL A 180 7.20 -3.46 -9.29
N HIS A 181 7.10 -2.15 -9.52
CA HIS A 181 7.25 -1.14 -8.48
C HIS A 181 5.93 -0.53 -8.05
N ASN A 182 5.96 0.26 -6.98
CA ASN A 182 4.84 1.01 -6.46
C ASN A 182 3.66 0.12 -6.02
N GLY A 183 3.98 -1.15 -5.67
CA GLY A 183 2.99 -2.16 -5.28
C GLY A 183 2.54 -2.00 -3.84
N ARG A 184 1.22 -1.90 -3.61
CA ARG A 184 0.62 -1.83 -2.29
C ARG A 184 -0.84 -2.19 -2.25
N ASP A 185 -1.30 -2.57 -1.08
CA ASP A 185 -2.71 -2.75 -0.74
C ASP A 185 -3.40 -1.40 -0.52
N LEU A 186 -4.66 -1.29 -0.85
CA LEU A 186 -5.50 -0.16 -0.42
C LEU A 186 -6.01 -0.34 1.01
N GLY A 187 -5.79 -1.49 1.64
CA GLY A 187 -6.16 -1.77 3.02
C GLY A 187 -5.38 -0.95 4.05
N GLY A 188 -5.91 -0.89 5.27
CA GLY A 188 -5.28 -0.24 6.42
C GLY A 188 -5.66 1.22 6.63
N TRP A 189 -6.05 1.96 5.60
CA TRP A 189 -6.51 3.34 5.76
C TRP A 189 -7.75 3.43 6.64
N LYS A 190 -7.77 4.46 7.48
CA LYS A 190 -8.92 4.77 8.34
C LYS A 190 -9.89 5.68 7.60
N THR A 191 -11.16 5.46 7.86
CA THR A 191 -12.25 6.31 7.35
C THR A 191 -12.62 7.38 8.38
N LEU A 192 -13.29 8.44 7.93
CA LEU A 192 -13.76 9.51 8.81
C LEU A 192 -14.79 9.04 9.86
N ASP A 193 -15.48 7.91 9.63
CA ASP A 193 -16.41 7.29 10.57
C ASP A 193 -15.77 6.22 11.46
N GLY A 194 -14.42 6.12 11.45
CA GLY A 194 -13.63 5.26 12.35
C GLY A 194 -13.45 3.83 11.88
N LYS A 195 -14.00 3.44 10.73
CA LYS A 195 -13.77 2.11 10.13
C LYS A 195 -12.37 2.00 9.55
N THR A 196 -11.98 0.78 9.20
CA THR A 196 -10.72 0.49 8.52
C THR A 196 -11.00 -0.22 7.20
N ILE A 197 -10.26 0.13 6.15
CA ILE A 197 -10.28 -0.62 4.90
C ILE A 197 -9.61 -1.97 5.13
N ARG A 198 -10.30 -3.06 4.75
CA ARG A 198 -9.78 -4.42 4.87
C ARG A 198 -8.59 -4.65 3.96
N TYR A 199 -7.61 -5.37 4.45
CA TYR A 199 -6.46 -5.80 3.67
C TYR A 199 -6.80 -6.95 2.71
N ARG A 200 -5.89 -7.20 1.75
CA ARG A 200 -5.90 -8.34 0.83
C ARG A 200 -7.10 -8.41 -0.12
N LEU A 201 -7.73 -7.28 -0.41
CA LEU A 201 -8.87 -7.21 -1.32
C LEU A 201 -8.57 -6.44 -2.61
N VAL A 202 -7.94 -5.28 -2.50
CA VAL A 202 -7.64 -4.42 -3.65
C VAL A 202 -6.22 -3.91 -3.55
N TYR A 203 -5.42 -4.24 -4.54
CA TYR A 203 -4.02 -3.84 -4.65
C TYR A 203 -3.84 -2.89 -5.82
N ARG A 204 -2.87 -2.00 -5.70
CA ARG A 204 -2.46 -1.10 -6.78
C ARG A 204 -0.95 -1.13 -6.99
N GLY A 205 -0.49 -0.77 -8.19
CA GLY A 205 0.94 -0.65 -8.46
C GLY A 205 1.27 -0.33 -9.90
N GLY A 206 2.53 -0.54 -10.28
CA GLY A 206 3.03 -0.45 -11.64
C GLY A 206 2.67 -1.68 -12.47
N ARG A 207 3.07 -1.63 -13.74
CA ARG A 207 2.79 -2.67 -14.74
C ARG A 207 3.42 -4.01 -14.37
N VAL A 208 2.74 -5.07 -14.76
CA VAL A 208 3.11 -6.47 -14.46
C VAL A 208 3.42 -7.29 -15.71
N ASP A 209 3.63 -6.65 -16.86
CA ASP A 209 3.83 -7.37 -18.11
C ASP A 209 5.18 -8.13 -18.17
N LYS A 210 5.38 -8.87 -19.25
CA LYS A 210 6.47 -9.83 -19.42
C LYS A 210 7.86 -9.29 -19.07
N SER A 211 8.10 -7.99 -19.26
CA SER A 211 9.40 -7.38 -18.99
C SER A 211 9.62 -7.07 -17.50
N TYR A 212 8.55 -7.01 -16.73
CA TYR A 212 8.54 -6.55 -15.33
C TYR A 212 8.27 -7.68 -14.33
N MET A 213 7.57 -8.76 -14.73
CA MET A 213 7.25 -9.86 -13.85
C MET A 213 7.74 -11.21 -14.40
N ASN A 214 8.57 -11.89 -13.63
CA ASN A 214 9.05 -13.23 -13.94
C ASN A 214 8.16 -14.33 -13.32
N ALA A 215 8.62 -15.58 -13.40
CA ALA A 215 7.90 -16.72 -12.83
C ALA A 215 7.86 -16.70 -11.28
N ALA A 216 8.91 -16.15 -10.64
CA ALA A 216 8.94 -16.00 -9.18
C ALA A 216 7.93 -14.92 -8.76
N GLY A 217 7.91 -13.77 -9.42
CA GLY A 217 6.92 -12.73 -9.16
C GLY A 217 5.47 -13.17 -9.31
N LYS A 218 5.18 -14.06 -10.29
CA LYS A 218 3.84 -14.67 -10.41
C LYS A 218 3.48 -15.55 -9.22
N LYS A 219 4.44 -16.28 -8.68
CA LYS A 219 4.23 -17.08 -7.46
C LYS A 219 3.99 -16.19 -6.25
N GLU A 220 4.75 -15.10 -6.12
CA GLU A 220 4.54 -14.11 -5.07
C GLU A 220 3.16 -13.47 -5.15
N ALA A 221 2.73 -13.01 -6.31
CA ALA A 221 1.41 -12.44 -6.52
C ALA A 221 0.28 -13.42 -6.18
N ALA A 222 0.43 -14.69 -6.56
CA ALA A 222 -0.52 -15.74 -6.20
C ALA A 222 -0.52 -15.99 -4.68
N ALA A 223 0.66 -15.98 -4.04
CA ALA A 223 0.80 -16.17 -2.60
C ALA A 223 0.21 -15.01 -1.79
N VAL A 224 0.31 -13.78 -2.27
CA VAL A 224 -0.35 -12.59 -1.70
C VAL A 224 -1.88 -12.66 -1.88
N GLY A 225 -2.37 -13.51 -2.79
CA GLY A 225 -3.78 -13.76 -2.99
C GLY A 225 -4.41 -13.01 -4.17
N ILE A 226 -3.64 -12.38 -5.04
CA ILE A 226 -4.17 -11.69 -6.23
C ILE A 226 -4.79 -12.72 -7.19
N LYS A 227 -6.04 -12.46 -7.58
CA LYS A 227 -6.84 -13.36 -8.43
C LYS A 227 -7.54 -12.68 -9.59
N ALA A 228 -7.38 -11.37 -9.78
CA ALA A 228 -7.91 -10.62 -10.92
C ALA A 228 -6.99 -9.45 -11.26
N GLU A 229 -6.90 -9.09 -12.54
CA GLU A 229 -6.06 -8.00 -13.05
C GLU A 229 -6.88 -6.99 -13.84
N LEU A 230 -6.71 -5.70 -13.48
CA LEU A 230 -7.28 -4.57 -14.19
C LEU A 230 -6.15 -3.69 -14.72
N ASP A 231 -5.92 -3.74 -16.02
CA ASP A 231 -4.90 -2.95 -16.71
C ASP A 231 -5.50 -1.63 -17.23
N LEU A 232 -5.03 -0.52 -16.71
CA LEU A 232 -5.49 0.83 -17.07
C LEU A 232 -4.66 1.46 -18.18
N ARG A 233 -3.84 0.69 -18.90
CA ARG A 233 -3.06 1.18 -20.03
C ARG A 233 -3.90 1.25 -21.31
N GLU A 234 -3.27 1.60 -22.42
CA GLU A 234 -3.89 1.74 -23.70
C GLU A 234 -4.48 0.41 -24.20
N ALA A 235 -5.53 0.51 -25.00
CA ALA A 235 -6.12 -0.65 -25.65
C ALA A 235 -5.06 -1.43 -26.45
N GLY A 236 -4.98 -2.74 -26.19
CA GLY A 236 -3.98 -3.61 -26.82
C GLY A 236 -2.64 -3.70 -26.07
N SER A 237 -2.47 -3.03 -24.93
CA SER A 237 -1.29 -3.21 -24.06
C SER A 237 -1.16 -4.66 -23.58
N ALA A 238 -2.28 -5.31 -23.30
CA ALA A 238 -2.35 -6.73 -23.01
C ALA A 238 -3.67 -7.31 -23.51
N SER A 239 -3.70 -8.62 -23.78
CA SER A 239 -4.91 -9.36 -24.21
C SER A 239 -5.40 -10.36 -23.15
N SER A 240 -4.62 -10.58 -22.12
CA SER A 240 -4.92 -11.49 -21.00
C SER A 240 -4.06 -11.14 -19.80
N SER A 241 -4.43 -11.67 -18.64
CA SER A 241 -3.69 -11.44 -17.40
C SER A 241 -2.27 -11.99 -17.45
N TYR A 242 -1.33 -11.21 -16.93
CA TYR A 242 0.05 -11.65 -16.69
C TYR A 242 0.20 -12.51 -15.42
N PHE A 243 -0.76 -12.47 -14.51
CA PHE A 243 -0.75 -13.30 -13.30
C PHE A 243 -1.00 -14.79 -13.62
N GLY A 244 -1.66 -15.10 -14.73
CA GLY A 244 -1.83 -16.48 -15.18
C GLY A 244 -3.03 -16.70 -16.10
N SER A 245 -3.06 -17.88 -16.73
CA SER A 245 -4.21 -18.28 -17.54
C SER A 245 -5.44 -18.49 -16.67
N GLY A 246 -6.60 -18.01 -17.12
CA GLY A 246 -7.85 -18.11 -16.37
C GLY A 246 -8.03 -17.06 -15.26
N VAL A 247 -7.05 -16.20 -15.01
CA VAL A 247 -7.22 -15.04 -14.12
C VAL A 247 -8.11 -14.02 -14.85
N PRO A 248 -9.24 -13.56 -14.25
CA PRO A 248 -10.06 -12.50 -14.77
C PRO A 248 -9.23 -11.28 -15.15
N PHE A 249 -9.47 -10.75 -16.33
CA PHE A 249 -8.71 -9.63 -16.89
C PHE A 249 -9.63 -8.60 -17.52
N SER A 250 -9.32 -7.32 -17.32
CA SER A 250 -9.97 -6.20 -18.03
C SER A 250 -8.92 -5.15 -18.39
N CYS A 251 -9.00 -4.63 -19.62
CA CYS A 251 -8.22 -3.51 -20.10
C CYS A 251 -9.14 -2.53 -20.84
N PRO A 252 -9.75 -1.55 -20.12
CA PRO A 252 -10.67 -0.59 -20.72
C PRO A 252 -10.02 0.34 -21.76
N GLY A 253 -8.69 0.43 -21.77
CA GLY A 253 -7.93 1.13 -22.79
C GLY A 253 -7.88 2.64 -22.61
N PHE A 254 -7.28 3.11 -21.52
CA PHE A 254 -7.06 4.55 -21.30
C PHE A 254 -5.82 5.02 -22.06
N GLY A 255 -5.93 6.10 -22.82
CA GLY A 255 -4.78 6.76 -23.44
C GLY A 255 -3.85 7.43 -22.41
N GLU A 256 -2.64 7.76 -22.84
CA GLU A 256 -1.64 8.39 -21.95
C GLU A 256 -2.12 9.72 -21.34
N ASP A 257 -2.90 10.49 -22.12
CA ASP A 257 -3.46 11.78 -21.69
C ASP A 257 -4.73 11.63 -20.83
N GLU A 258 -5.33 10.43 -20.80
CA GLU A 258 -6.49 10.12 -19.98
C GLU A 258 -6.06 9.81 -18.52
N ASN A 259 -5.88 10.87 -17.73
CA ASN A 259 -5.48 10.77 -16.33
C ASN A 259 -6.14 11.87 -15.48
N TYR A 260 -6.14 11.71 -14.17
CA TYR A 260 -6.71 12.66 -13.21
C TYR A 260 -8.15 13.09 -13.56
N ARG A 261 -8.43 14.39 -13.44
CA ARG A 261 -9.75 14.96 -13.75
C ARG A 261 -10.21 14.63 -15.18
N THR A 262 -9.32 14.66 -16.15
CA THR A 262 -9.62 14.35 -17.56
C THR A 262 -10.14 12.93 -17.70
N MET A 263 -9.52 11.96 -17.03
CA MET A 263 -9.94 10.55 -17.01
C MET A 263 -11.37 10.41 -16.46
N LEU A 264 -11.69 11.04 -15.34
CA LEU A 264 -13.05 10.94 -14.77
C LEU A 264 -14.08 11.68 -15.63
N ARG A 265 -13.74 12.84 -16.18
CA ARG A 265 -14.67 13.67 -16.94
C ARG A 265 -14.99 13.07 -18.31
N ASP A 266 -13.97 12.62 -19.04
CA ASP A 266 -14.07 12.32 -20.47
C ASP A 266 -14.16 10.81 -20.75
N SER A 267 -13.79 9.95 -19.78
CA SER A 267 -13.71 8.51 -19.96
C SER A 267 -14.66 7.74 -19.01
N SER A 268 -15.77 8.35 -18.65
CA SER A 268 -16.74 7.80 -17.70
C SER A 268 -17.22 6.37 -18.00
N PRO A 269 -17.45 5.94 -19.28
CA PRO A 269 -17.80 4.54 -19.55
C PRO A 269 -16.67 3.56 -19.16
N LYS A 270 -15.40 3.95 -19.35
CA LYS A 270 -14.25 3.13 -18.98
C LYS A 270 -14.13 3.06 -17.45
N ILE A 271 -14.37 4.18 -16.73
CA ILE A 271 -14.40 4.20 -15.26
C ILE A 271 -15.48 3.26 -14.71
N LYS A 272 -16.69 3.30 -15.30
CA LYS A 272 -17.76 2.37 -14.94
C LYS A 272 -17.30 0.91 -15.11
N THR A 273 -16.69 0.57 -16.23
CA THR A 273 -16.15 -0.77 -16.49
C THR A 273 -15.11 -1.17 -15.42
N CYS A 274 -14.20 -0.26 -15.03
CA CYS A 274 -13.23 -0.50 -13.97
C CYS A 274 -13.92 -0.83 -12.63
N PHE A 275 -14.86 0.00 -12.23
CA PHE A 275 -15.55 -0.16 -10.95
C PHE A 275 -16.36 -1.47 -10.90
N GLU A 276 -17.15 -1.74 -11.94
CA GLU A 276 -17.94 -2.97 -12.06
C GLU A 276 -17.06 -4.23 -12.09
N PHE A 277 -15.89 -4.17 -12.77
CA PHE A 277 -14.91 -5.26 -12.75
C PHE A 277 -14.38 -5.53 -11.34
N ILE A 278 -14.00 -4.49 -10.60
CA ILE A 278 -13.53 -4.62 -9.21
C ILE A 278 -14.61 -5.25 -8.34
N VAL A 279 -15.82 -4.69 -8.33
CA VAL A 279 -16.93 -5.17 -7.48
C VAL A 279 -17.30 -6.62 -7.80
N LYS A 280 -17.41 -6.96 -9.09
CA LYS A 280 -17.71 -8.33 -9.51
C LYS A 280 -16.70 -9.33 -8.96
N ASN A 281 -15.41 -9.04 -9.09
CA ASN A 281 -14.37 -9.95 -8.63
C ASN A 281 -14.32 -10.04 -7.10
N LEU A 282 -14.54 -8.94 -6.38
CA LEU A 282 -14.62 -8.95 -4.92
C LEU A 282 -15.80 -9.79 -4.40
N ARG A 283 -16.98 -9.72 -5.03
CA ARG A 283 -18.13 -10.61 -4.70
C ARG A 283 -17.80 -12.09 -4.88
N GLU A 284 -16.93 -12.40 -5.82
CA GLU A 284 -16.47 -13.76 -6.09
C GLU A 284 -15.26 -14.18 -5.22
N GLY A 285 -14.86 -13.38 -4.23
CA GLY A 285 -13.69 -13.64 -3.40
C GLY A 285 -12.36 -13.62 -4.17
N LYS A 286 -12.27 -12.78 -5.19
CA LYS A 286 -11.09 -12.62 -6.04
C LYS A 286 -10.46 -11.24 -5.83
N PRO A 287 -9.39 -11.12 -5.02
CA PRO A 287 -8.66 -9.88 -4.86
C PRO A 287 -8.13 -9.36 -6.19
N VAL A 288 -8.23 -8.03 -6.36
CA VAL A 288 -7.93 -7.36 -7.63
C VAL A 288 -6.63 -6.58 -7.51
N TYR A 289 -5.72 -6.75 -8.48
CA TYR A 289 -4.60 -5.84 -8.69
C TYR A 289 -4.91 -4.93 -9.88
N PHE A 290 -4.91 -3.60 -9.66
CA PHE A 290 -5.08 -2.65 -10.74
C PHE A 290 -3.84 -1.79 -10.94
N HIS A 291 -3.50 -1.53 -12.20
CA HIS A 291 -2.26 -0.86 -12.54
C HIS A 291 -2.35 -0.06 -13.85
N CYS A 292 -1.38 0.84 -14.05
CA CYS A 292 -1.07 1.40 -15.35
C CYS A 292 0.41 1.12 -15.68
N ALA A 293 1.15 2.03 -16.26
CA ALA A 293 2.59 1.87 -16.46
C ALA A 293 3.33 2.02 -15.12
N ALA A 294 3.34 3.21 -14.53
CA ALA A 294 4.06 3.52 -13.29
C ALA A 294 3.24 3.30 -12.00
N GLY A 295 1.96 2.98 -12.11
CA GLY A 295 1.08 2.91 -10.94
C GLY A 295 0.74 4.26 -10.31
N ARG A 296 1.02 5.39 -10.98
CA ARG A 296 0.88 6.75 -10.46
C ARG A 296 -0.38 7.46 -10.94
N ASP A 297 -0.46 7.79 -12.23
CA ASP A 297 -1.45 8.74 -12.76
C ASP A 297 -2.84 8.11 -12.91
N ARG A 298 -3.04 7.18 -13.86
CA ARG A 298 -4.31 6.46 -14.08
C ARG A 298 -4.68 5.62 -12.85
N THR A 299 -3.72 4.90 -12.32
CA THR A 299 -3.88 4.11 -11.09
C THR A 299 -4.20 5.00 -9.89
N GLY A 300 -3.48 6.12 -9.72
CA GLY A 300 -3.76 7.10 -8.66
C GLY A 300 -5.14 7.74 -8.78
N THR A 301 -5.64 7.93 -10.00
CA THR A 301 -7.00 8.45 -10.25
C THR A 301 -8.06 7.47 -9.73
N ILE A 302 -7.94 6.18 -10.08
CA ILE A 302 -8.85 5.15 -9.59
C ILE A 302 -8.73 4.98 -8.07
N ALA A 303 -7.50 4.92 -7.54
CA ALA A 303 -7.29 4.80 -6.09
C ALA A 303 -7.95 5.96 -5.33
N ALA A 304 -7.74 7.21 -5.77
CA ALA A 304 -8.35 8.37 -5.14
C ALA A 304 -9.89 8.31 -5.15
N LEU A 305 -10.49 7.85 -6.26
CA LEU A 305 -11.94 7.66 -6.34
C LEU A 305 -12.45 6.60 -5.37
N LEU A 306 -11.76 5.44 -5.27
CA LEU A 306 -12.13 4.35 -4.39
C LEU A 306 -11.96 4.73 -2.91
N LEU A 307 -10.82 5.33 -2.54
CA LEU A 307 -10.55 5.78 -1.16
C LEU A 307 -11.53 6.90 -0.75
N ALA A 308 -11.83 7.83 -1.65
CA ALA A 308 -12.85 8.85 -1.43
C ALA A 308 -14.22 8.24 -1.17
N LEU A 309 -14.64 7.27 -1.99
CA LEU A 309 -15.92 6.56 -1.83
C LEU A 309 -16.02 5.86 -0.46
N LEU A 310 -14.91 5.27 -0.01
CA LEU A 310 -14.82 4.58 1.30
C LEU A 310 -14.76 5.56 2.48
N GLY A 311 -14.68 6.87 2.24
CA GLY A 311 -14.68 7.88 3.29
C GLY A 311 -13.32 8.09 3.97
N VAL A 312 -12.23 7.76 3.30
CA VAL A 312 -10.87 8.08 3.76
C VAL A 312 -10.67 9.59 3.74
N ARG A 313 -9.95 10.13 4.71
CA ARG A 313 -9.62 11.54 4.82
C ARG A 313 -8.78 12.01 3.63
N GLU A 314 -9.01 13.19 3.12
CA GLU A 314 -8.30 13.73 1.95
C GLU A 314 -6.78 13.76 2.11
N GLY A 315 -6.30 14.14 3.27
CA GLY A 315 -4.87 14.16 3.56
C GLY A 315 -4.24 12.76 3.45
N ASP A 316 -4.96 11.72 3.84
CA ASP A 316 -4.49 10.34 3.73
C ASP A 316 -4.56 9.81 2.30
N ILE A 317 -5.57 10.22 1.51
CA ILE A 317 -5.63 9.94 0.08
C ILE A 317 -4.46 10.62 -0.65
N ALA A 318 -4.08 11.83 -0.24
CA ALA A 318 -2.90 12.51 -0.78
C ALA A 318 -1.60 11.77 -0.44
N LYS A 319 -1.48 11.27 0.81
CA LYS A 319 -0.34 10.42 1.19
C LYS A 319 -0.27 9.16 0.33
N ASP A 320 -1.39 8.45 0.14
CA ASP A 320 -1.40 7.28 -0.74
C ASP A 320 -0.92 7.63 -2.16
N TYR A 321 -1.35 8.77 -2.71
CA TYR A 321 -0.87 9.20 -4.01
C TYR A 321 0.64 9.47 -4.03
N GLU A 322 1.15 10.17 -3.02
CA GLU A 322 2.56 10.55 -2.91
C GLU A 322 3.51 9.38 -2.61
N LEU A 323 3.02 8.25 -2.09
CA LEU A 323 3.82 7.03 -1.92
C LEU A 323 4.53 6.57 -3.20
N THR A 324 4.01 6.94 -4.36
CA THR A 324 4.71 6.73 -5.65
C THR A 324 6.11 7.34 -5.68
N TYR A 325 6.38 8.34 -4.85
CA TYR A 325 7.68 8.98 -4.75
C TYR A 325 8.80 8.02 -4.30
N PHE A 326 8.45 7.04 -3.47
CA PHE A 326 9.42 6.04 -2.98
C PHE A 326 9.74 4.96 -4.02
N ALA A 327 8.92 4.80 -5.05
CA ALA A 327 9.17 3.87 -6.12
C ALA A 327 10.21 4.41 -7.12
N PRO A 328 11.08 3.57 -7.69
CA PRO A 328 11.98 3.98 -8.76
C PRO A 328 11.21 4.43 -10.00
N ASP A 329 11.83 5.31 -10.78
CA ASP A 329 11.27 5.78 -12.05
C ASP A 329 11.34 4.68 -13.12
N GLU A 330 10.21 4.34 -13.70
CA GLU A 330 10.08 3.35 -14.78
C GLU A 330 11.01 3.65 -15.98
N TRP A 331 11.22 4.93 -16.29
CA TRP A 331 12.01 5.34 -17.45
C TRP A 331 13.52 5.35 -17.22
N SER A 332 13.96 5.42 -15.98
CA SER A 332 15.37 5.39 -15.60
C SER A 332 15.90 3.98 -15.38
N MET A 333 15.06 2.95 -15.46
CA MET A 333 15.46 1.54 -15.31
C MET A 333 16.31 1.01 -16.48
N SER A 334 16.52 1.78 -17.55
CA SER A 334 17.47 1.41 -18.57
C SER A 334 18.90 1.70 -18.10
N THR A 335 19.54 0.73 -17.46
CA THR A 335 20.99 0.52 -17.39
C THR A 335 21.85 1.41 -16.47
N ASN A 336 21.33 2.43 -15.81
CA ASN A 336 22.14 3.24 -14.90
C ASN A 336 21.40 3.51 -13.58
N HIS A 337 21.51 2.60 -12.65
CA HIS A 337 20.97 2.72 -11.29
C HIS A 337 21.45 3.98 -10.53
N ASP A 338 22.50 4.63 -11.02
CA ASP A 338 23.10 5.81 -10.40
C ASP A 338 22.39 7.15 -10.71
N THR A 339 21.41 7.15 -11.62
CA THR A 339 20.67 8.36 -12.02
C THR A 339 19.16 8.26 -11.84
N ASN A 340 18.69 7.30 -11.05
CA ASN A 340 17.28 7.13 -10.74
C ASN A 340 16.73 8.40 -10.11
N THR A 341 16.18 9.28 -10.93
CA THR A 341 15.28 10.31 -10.44
C THR A 341 13.97 9.60 -10.07
N ARG A 342 13.63 9.62 -8.81
CA ARG A 342 12.34 9.12 -8.36
C ARG A 342 11.21 9.83 -9.11
N TYR A 343 10.12 9.14 -9.33
CA TYR A 343 9.01 9.55 -10.20
C TYR A 343 8.24 10.77 -9.69
N TYR A 344 8.95 11.74 -9.11
CA TYR A 344 8.36 12.89 -8.51
C TYR A 344 8.31 14.09 -9.46
N ASN A 345 7.11 14.55 -9.79
CA ASN A 345 6.89 15.85 -10.39
C ASN A 345 5.90 16.64 -9.53
N HIS A 346 6.43 17.50 -8.68
CA HIS A 346 5.69 18.39 -7.79
C HIS A 346 4.54 19.15 -8.50
N THR A 347 4.79 19.62 -9.71
CA THR A 347 3.78 20.38 -10.49
C THR A 347 2.56 19.51 -10.83
N ARG A 348 2.73 18.19 -11.04
CA ARG A 348 1.61 17.29 -11.32
C ARG A 348 0.75 17.05 -10.09
N ILE A 349 1.36 16.90 -8.91
CA ILE A 349 0.62 16.70 -7.66
C ILE A 349 -0.24 17.93 -7.38
N VAL A 350 0.38 19.11 -7.24
CA VAL A 350 -0.33 20.34 -6.88
C VAL A 350 -1.34 20.73 -7.95
N GLY A 351 -0.99 20.59 -9.24
CA GLY A 351 -1.87 21.03 -10.32
C GLY A 351 -2.93 20.01 -10.74
N SER A 352 -2.58 18.73 -10.85
CA SER A 352 -3.45 17.71 -11.46
C SER A 352 -4.24 16.94 -10.42
N TYR A 353 -3.60 16.52 -9.33
CA TYR A 353 -4.25 15.80 -8.25
C TYR A 353 -5.25 16.67 -7.48
N THR A 354 -4.90 17.91 -7.13
CA THR A 354 -5.82 18.86 -6.48
C THR A 354 -7.07 19.08 -7.32
N ARG A 355 -6.92 19.24 -8.65
CA ARG A 355 -8.07 19.37 -9.56
C ARG A 355 -8.90 18.11 -9.67
N LEU A 356 -8.30 16.93 -9.51
CA LEU A 356 -9.01 15.66 -9.44
C LEU A 356 -9.90 15.59 -8.20
N VAL A 357 -9.32 15.85 -7.03
CA VAL A 357 -10.04 15.82 -5.74
C VAL A 357 -11.19 16.84 -5.74
N GLN A 358 -10.93 18.07 -6.23
CA GLN A 358 -11.96 19.08 -6.38
C GLN A 358 -13.09 18.61 -7.31
N TYR A 359 -12.74 18.00 -8.45
CA TYR A 359 -13.74 17.51 -9.41
C TYR A 359 -14.63 16.41 -8.78
N ILE A 360 -14.06 15.49 -8.00
CA ILE A 360 -14.84 14.48 -7.28
C ILE A 360 -15.79 15.15 -6.28
N ARG A 361 -15.29 16.06 -5.46
CA ARG A 361 -16.11 16.77 -4.44
C ARG A 361 -17.26 17.56 -5.07
N ASP A 362 -17.03 18.20 -6.20
CA ASP A 362 -18.03 19.01 -6.89
C ASP A 362 -19.21 18.20 -7.45
N GLN A 363 -19.08 16.86 -7.52
CA GLN A 363 -20.20 16.00 -7.88
C GLN A 363 -21.24 15.87 -6.76
N ASP A 364 -20.87 16.14 -5.51
CA ASP A 364 -21.82 16.11 -4.39
C ASP A 364 -22.85 17.24 -4.54
N LYS A 365 -24.12 16.88 -4.50
CA LYS A 365 -25.26 17.82 -4.64
C LYS A 365 -25.70 18.43 -3.31
N HIS A 366 -25.16 17.95 -2.19
CA HIS A 366 -25.49 18.49 -0.87
C HIS A 366 -24.82 19.83 -0.64
N SER A 367 -25.40 20.66 0.24
CA SER A 367 -24.82 21.96 0.59
C SER A 367 -23.47 21.86 1.31
N SER A 368 -23.29 20.82 2.13
CA SER A 368 -22.03 20.43 2.73
C SER A 368 -21.36 19.38 1.84
N LYS A 369 -20.68 19.82 0.81
CA LYS A 369 -20.01 18.90 -0.12
C LYS A 369 -18.93 18.09 0.57
N THR A 370 -19.08 16.77 0.53
CA THR A 370 -18.08 15.83 1.02
C THR A 370 -17.39 15.12 -0.14
N LEU A 371 -16.17 14.64 0.09
CA LEU A 371 -15.45 13.90 -0.94
C LEU A 371 -16.11 12.53 -1.18
N ALA A 372 -16.56 11.85 -0.11
CA ALA A 372 -17.27 10.56 -0.20
C ALA A 372 -18.62 10.70 -0.92
N GLY A 373 -19.40 11.74 -0.59
CA GLY A 373 -20.65 12.05 -1.29
C GLY A 373 -20.43 12.33 -2.77
N GLY A 374 -19.37 13.06 -3.09
CA GLY A 374 -18.98 13.36 -4.46
C GLY A 374 -18.58 12.10 -5.25
N ALA A 375 -17.77 11.23 -4.67
CA ALA A 375 -17.37 9.97 -5.29
C ALA A 375 -18.59 9.07 -5.56
N ARG A 376 -19.49 8.94 -4.57
CA ARG A 376 -20.75 8.19 -4.72
C ARG A 376 -21.62 8.78 -5.83
N GLN A 377 -21.84 10.08 -5.81
CA GLN A 377 -22.67 10.75 -6.80
C GLN A 377 -22.07 10.66 -8.21
N TYR A 378 -20.75 10.76 -8.32
CA TYR A 378 -20.04 10.56 -9.59
C TYR A 378 -20.34 9.17 -10.17
N LEU A 379 -20.15 8.12 -9.39
CA LEU A 379 -20.42 6.74 -9.81
C LEU A 379 -21.86 6.52 -10.23
N LEU A 380 -22.82 7.07 -9.48
CA LEU A 380 -24.25 7.04 -9.87
C LEU A 380 -24.49 7.78 -11.20
N ASN A 381 -23.88 8.94 -11.40
CA ASN A 381 -24.05 9.75 -12.60
C ASN A 381 -23.52 9.05 -13.87
N ILE A 382 -22.46 8.24 -13.74
CA ILE A 382 -21.94 7.45 -14.87
C ILE A 382 -22.63 6.11 -15.04
N GLY A 383 -23.68 5.83 -14.25
CA GLY A 383 -24.58 4.68 -14.40
C GLY A 383 -24.09 3.42 -13.69
N VAL A 384 -23.26 3.54 -12.64
CA VAL A 384 -22.99 2.44 -11.69
C VAL A 384 -24.23 2.29 -10.80
N SER A 385 -24.64 1.06 -10.50
CA SER A 385 -25.79 0.82 -9.65
C SER A 385 -25.49 1.17 -8.18
N SER A 386 -26.51 1.62 -7.43
CA SER A 386 -26.34 1.84 -5.98
C SER A 386 -25.97 0.54 -5.26
N THR A 387 -26.48 -0.59 -5.72
CA THR A 387 -26.15 -1.91 -5.16
C THR A 387 -24.67 -2.24 -5.32
N ASP A 388 -24.08 -1.97 -6.49
CA ASP A 388 -22.62 -2.20 -6.68
C ASP A 388 -21.79 -1.31 -5.77
N ILE A 389 -22.21 -0.06 -5.58
CA ILE A 389 -21.52 0.88 -4.69
C ILE A 389 -21.63 0.40 -3.23
N ASP A 390 -22.80 0.00 -2.80
CA ASP A 390 -23.07 -0.45 -1.42
C ASP A 390 -22.33 -1.77 -1.12
N ASP A 391 -22.32 -2.70 -2.06
CA ASP A 391 -21.57 -3.96 -1.93
C ASP A 391 -20.06 -3.70 -1.86
N PHE A 392 -19.53 -2.80 -2.71
CA PHE A 392 -18.11 -2.41 -2.64
C PHE A 392 -17.75 -1.90 -1.24
N CYS A 393 -18.53 -0.94 -0.72
CA CYS A 393 -18.28 -0.38 0.61
C CYS A 393 -18.40 -1.45 1.71
N SER A 394 -19.41 -2.32 1.62
CA SER A 394 -19.62 -3.39 2.61
C SER A 394 -18.50 -4.44 2.60
N ILE A 395 -17.97 -4.79 1.42
CA ILE A 395 -16.88 -5.75 1.31
C ILE A 395 -15.56 -5.15 1.81
N MET A 396 -15.30 -3.88 1.49
CA MET A 396 -14.02 -3.23 1.77
C MET A 396 -13.84 -2.75 3.21
N LEU A 397 -14.93 -2.53 3.96
CA LEU A 397 -14.86 -1.92 5.30
C LEU A 397 -15.06 -2.94 6.43
N LYS A 398 -14.33 -2.75 7.54
CA LYS A 398 -14.50 -3.46 8.81
C LYS A 398 -14.54 -2.48 9.99
#